data_03c4dc37ac939d93830661d1556818d4
#
_entry.id   03c4dc37ac939d93830661d1556818d4
#
_cell.length_a   1.000
_cell.length_b   1.000
_cell.length_c   1.000
_cell.angle_alpha   90.00
_cell.angle_beta   90.00
_cell.angle_gamma   90.00
#
_symmetry.space_group_name_H-M   'P 1'
#
loop_
_entity.id
_entity.type
_entity.pdbx_description
1 polymer ?
#
loop_
_entity_poly.entity_id
_entity_poly.type
_entity_poly.pdbx_seq_one_letter_code
_entity_poly.pdbx_strand_id
1 'polypeptide(L)'
;AIELMEQGDPDGKTILERYTLKRFATPAEWRNWLDTNRPKMFFTEAGGYLWLVNEKDANDYSVLATETAPAQAAAPVSANNATDKDNPVALAARIDTRADGKKEYVLTMKIHPGYHIYARLDPADPYILTTIEMEYPAGVEADGDMIMPPFQPTSNATSYYVDTVEFRQPL
;
A
#
# COMPACT_ATOMS: atom_id res chain seq x y z
N ALA A 1 -1.22 -15.02 -19.78
CA ALA A 1 0.05 -15.18 -19.06
C ALA A 1 0.45 -16.67 -18.91
N ILE A 2 -0.45 -17.58 -18.48
CA ILE A 2 -0.12 -19.04 -18.40
C ILE A 2 0.23 -19.59 -19.79
N GLU A 3 -0.51 -19.21 -20.81
CA GLU A 3 -0.23 -19.60 -22.20
C GLU A 3 1.13 -19.09 -22.69
N LEU A 4 1.54 -17.89 -22.29
CA LEU A 4 2.88 -17.37 -22.58
C LEU A 4 3.97 -18.26 -21.93
N MET A 5 3.76 -18.68 -20.68
CA MET A 5 4.69 -19.62 -20.03
C MET A 5 4.77 -20.98 -20.76
N GLU A 6 3.66 -21.49 -21.28
CA GLU A 6 3.61 -22.75 -22.07
C GLU A 6 4.38 -22.61 -23.38
N GLN A 7 4.45 -21.42 -23.95
CA GLN A 7 5.23 -21.08 -25.14
C GLN A 7 6.71 -20.80 -24.81
N GLY A 8 7.09 -20.86 -23.52
CA GLY A 8 8.46 -20.57 -23.09
C GLY A 8 8.77 -19.09 -22.96
N ASP A 9 7.76 -18.22 -22.99
CA ASP A 9 7.92 -16.78 -22.85
C ASP A 9 8.09 -16.41 -21.35
N PRO A 10 9.22 -15.79 -20.96
CA PRO A 10 9.51 -15.44 -19.56
C PRO A 10 8.55 -14.38 -19.00
N ASP A 11 7.95 -13.56 -19.86
CA ASP A 11 7.02 -12.52 -19.42
C ASP A 11 5.75 -13.11 -18.80
N GLY A 12 5.34 -14.29 -19.25
CA GLY A 12 4.19 -14.99 -18.69
C GLY A 12 4.31 -15.21 -17.19
N LYS A 13 5.48 -15.67 -16.73
CA LYS A 13 5.76 -15.89 -15.31
C LYS A 13 5.80 -14.56 -14.54
N THR A 14 6.50 -13.58 -15.08
CA THR A 14 6.65 -12.25 -14.47
C THR A 14 5.29 -11.59 -14.24
N ILE A 15 4.40 -11.64 -15.23
CA ILE A 15 3.04 -11.11 -15.14
C ILE A 15 2.25 -11.83 -14.04
N LEU A 16 2.25 -13.16 -14.01
CA LEU A 16 1.51 -13.94 -13.03
C LEU A 16 1.99 -13.65 -11.60
N GLU A 17 3.30 -13.66 -11.37
CA GLU A 17 3.89 -13.37 -10.05
C GLU A 17 3.56 -11.95 -9.58
N ARG A 18 3.62 -10.98 -10.49
CA ARG A 18 3.34 -9.57 -10.19
C ARG A 18 1.88 -9.33 -9.78
N TYR A 19 0.93 -9.91 -10.52
CA TYR A 19 -0.49 -9.59 -10.34
C TYR A 19 -1.25 -10.55 -9.43
N THR A 20 -0.62 -11.63 -8.95
CA THR A 20 -1.24 -12.57 -8.00
C THR A 20 -0.50 -12.71 -6.68
N LEU A 21 0.72 -12.16 -6.57
CA LEU A 21 1.63 -12.32 -5.44
C LEU A 21 1.94 -13.79 -5.11
N LYS A 22 1.71 -14.71 -6.05
CA LYS A 22 2.00 -16.14 -5.93
C LYS A 22 3.22 -16.48 -6.77
N ARG A 23 3.87 -17.60 -6.45
CA ARG A 23 5.05 -18.10 -7.17
C ARG A 23 4.91 -19.58 -7.41
N PHE A 24 4.90 -19.98 -8.66
CA PHE A 24 4.91 -21.38 -9.07
C PHE A 24 5.96 -21.58 -10.17
N ALA A 25 6.54 -22.78 -10.22
CA ALA A 25 7.62 -23.06 -11.15
C ALA A 25 7.12 -23.38 -12.57
N THR A 26 5.97 -23.99 -12.69
CA THR A 26 5.46 -24.54 -13.95
C THR A 26 4.09 -24.01 -14.33
N PRO A 27 3.76 -23.96 -15.63
CA PRO A 27 2.41 -23.61 -16.10
C PRO A 27 1.30 -24.50 -15.52
N ALA A 28 1.59 -25.78 -15.29
CA ALA A 28 0.65 -26.75 -14.75
C ALA A 28 0.25 -26.40 -13.30
N GLU A 29 1.22 -25.98 -12.47
CA GLU A 29 0.96 -25.49 -11.12
C GLU A 29 0.10 -24.23 -11.13
N TRP A 30 0.37 -23.31 -12.05
CA TRP A 30 -0.43 -22.10 -12.25
C TRP A 30 -1.88 -22.42 -12.65
N ARG A 31 -2.09 -23.36 -13.57
CA ARG A 31 -3.43 -23.80 -13.97
C ARG A 31 -4.18 -24.43 -12.80
N ASN A 32 -3.54 -25.36 -12.08
CA ASN A 32 -4.16 -26.01 -10.93
C ASN A 32 -4.55 -25.01 -9.85
N TRP A 33 -3.68 -24.06 -9.55
CA TRP A 33 -3.98 -22.99 -8.60
C TRP A 33 -5.14 -22.11 -9.07
N LEU A 34 -5.15 -21.68 -10.33
CA LEU A 34 -6.20 -20.86 -10.92
C LEU A 34 -7.56 -21.59 -10.90
N ASP A 35 -7.60 -22.86 -11.34
CA ASP A 35 -8.84 -23.63 -11.41
C ASP A 35 -9.42 -23.89 -10.01
N THR A 36 -8.55 -24.14 -9.03
CA THR A 36 -8.98 -24.34 -7.64
C THR A 36 -9.53 -23.07 -7.00
N ASN A 37 -8.95 -21.91 -7.34
CA ASN A 37 -9.25 -20.66 -6.64
C ASN A 37 -10.14 -19.71 -7.44
N ARG A 38 -10.38 -19.94 -8.73
CA ARG A 38 -11.17 -19.07 -9.60
C ARG A 38 -12.49 -18.59 -8.99
N PRO A 39 -13.32 -19.44 -8.32
CA PRO A 39 -14.56 -19.00 -7.69
C PRO A 39 -14.37 -18.04 -6.51
N LYS A 40 -13.19 -18.01 -5.93
CA LYS A 40 -12.82 -17.20 -4.76
C LYS A 40 -11.93 -16.02 -5.10
N MET A 41 -11.60 -15.85 -6.37
CA MET A 41 -10.73 -14.76 -6.81
C MET A 41 -11.51 -13.46 -6.92
N PHE A 42 -10.88 -12.39 -6.49
CA PHE A 42 -11.37 -11.04 -6.68
C PHE A 42 -10.23 -10.13 -7.14
N PHE A 43 -10.59 -9.10 -7.89
CA PHE A 43 -9.67 -8.08 -8.33
C PHE A 43 -9.69 -6.90 -7.37
N THR A 44 -8.52 -6.35 -7.05
CA THR A 44 -8.40 -5.13 -6.25
C THR A 44 -7.40 -4.17 -6.87
N GLU A 45 -7.72 -2.91 -6.82
CA GLU A 45 -6.81 -1.81 -7.19
C GLU A 45 -5.98 -1.37 -5.97
N ALA A 46 -6.44 -1.65 -4.78
CA ALA A 46 -5.72 -1.39 -3.54
C ALA A 46 -4.43 -2.24 -3.50
N GLY A 47 -3.29 -1.58 -3.39
CA GLY A 47 -1.97 -2.25 -3.39
C GLY A 47 -1.42 -2.60 -4.77
N GLY A 48 -2.07 -2.17 -5.89
CA GLY A 48 -1.48 -2.22 -7.23
C GLY A 48 -2.05 -3.25 -8.21
N TYR A 49 -3.34 -3.25 -8.48
CA TYR A 49 -3.98 -4.08 -9.51
C TYR A 49 -3.74 -5.58 -9.32
N LEU A 50 -4.21 -6.14 -8.20
CA LEU A 50 -3.93 -7.51 -7.81
C LEU A 50 -5.16 -8.41 -7.99
N TRP A 51 -4.90 -9.67 -8.36
CA TRP A 51 -5.85 -10.78 -8.26
C TRP A 51 -5.54 -11.57 -7.00
N LEU A 52 -6.41 -11.47 -6.01
CA LEU A 52 -6.27 -12.13 -4.72
C LEU A 52 -7.32 -13.24 -4.57
N VAL A 53 -7.08 -14.17 -3.65
CA VAL A 53 -8.00 -15.26 -3.31
C VAL A 53 -8.58 -14.97 -1.94
N ASN A 54 -9.91 -14.91 -1.85
CA ASN A 54 -10.60 -14.92 -0.55
C ASN A 54 -10.57 -16.34 0.01
N GLU A 55 -9.77 -16.57 1.04
CA GLU A 55 -9.61 -17.91 1.64
C GLU A 55 -10.81 -18.33 2.52
N LYS A 56 -11.67 -17.39 2.91
CA LYS A 56 -12.78 -17.68 3.82
C LYS A 56 -14.02 -17.92 3.00
N ASP A 57 -14.59 -17.50 2.19
CA ASP A 57 -15.73 -17.89 1.30
C ASP A 57 -16.00 -16.76 0.29
N ALA A 58 -16.24 -17.11 -0.97
CA ALA A 58 -16.41 -16.13 -2.04
C ALA A 58 -17.59 -15.18 -1.84
N ASN A 59 -18.52 -15.51 -0.95
CA ASN A 59 -19.73 -14.73 -0.67
C ASN A 59 -19.72 -14.02 0.70
N ASP A 60 -18.69 -14.17 1.49
CA ASP A 60 -18.62 -13.53 2.81
C ASP A 60 -17.86 -12.19 2.72
N TYR A 61 -18.52 -11.20 2.14
CA TYR A 61 -18.05 -9.81 2.18
C TYR A 61 -18.13 -9.19 3.59
N SER A 62 -18.73 -9.89 4.56
CA SER A 62 -18.83 -9.40 5.94
C SER A 62 -17.47 -9.33 6.64
N VAL A 63 -16.48 -10.06 6.16
CA VAL A 63 -15.13 -10.10 6.75
C VAL A 63 -14.30 -8.86 6.43
N LEU A 64 -14.61 -8.13 5.39
CA LEU A 64 -13.99 -6.82 5.13
C LEU A 64 -14.55 -5.71 6.04
N ALA A 65 -15.66 -5.97 6.71
CA ALA A 65 -16.34 -4.99 7.58
C ALA A 65 -16.18 -5.27 9.09
N THR A 66 -15.57 -6.38 9.51
CA THR A 66 -15.58 -6.76 10.92
C THR A 66 -14.29 -7.48 11.39
N GLU A 67 -13.14 -7.07 10.95
CA GLU A 67 -11.99 -7.25 11.81
C GLU A 67 -11.79 -5.98 12.63
N THR A 68 -12.77 -5.72 13.50
CA THR A 68 -12.48 -4.98 14.73
C THR A 68 -11.54 -5.89 15.51
N ALA A 69 -10.25 -5.79 15.22
CA ALA A 69 -9.25 -6.32 16.12
C ALA A 69 -9.57 -5.73 17.50
N PRO A 70 -9.56 -6.55 18.58
CA PRO A 70 -9.63 -5.99 19.91
C PRO A 70 -8.52 -4.95 19.99
N ALA A 71 -8.82 -3.79 20.53
CA ALA A 71 -7.88 -2.70 20.74
C ALA A 71 -6.71 -3.19 21.58
N GLN A 72 -5.82 -3.90 20.96
CA GLN A 72 -4.52 -4.20 21.49
C GLN A 72 -3.74 -2.92 21.25
N ALA A 73 -3.37 -2.25 22.35
CA ALA A 73 -2.51 -1.09 22.32
C ALA A 73 -1.43 -1.36 21.26
N ALA A 74 -1.45 -0.57 20.19
CA ALA A 74 -0.57 -0.77 19.06
C ALA A 74 0.85 -0.78 19.59
N ALA A 75 1.43 -1.97 19.65
CA ALA A 75 2.87 -2.07 19.74
C ALA A 75 3.41 -1.24 18.56
N PRO A 76 4.43 -0.40 18.76
CA PRO A 76 4.99 0.37 17.67
C PRO A 76 5.29 -0.60 16.56
N VAL A 77 4.66 -0.39 15.39
CA VAL A 77 4.98 -1.19 14.20
C VAL A 77 6.46 -0.98 14.00
N SER A 78 7.23 -2.01 14.31
CA SER A 78 8.68 -2.00 14.11
C SER A 78 8.88 -1.99 12.61
N ALA A 79 8.83 -0.79 12.04
CA ALA A 79 9.08 -0.57 10.65
C ALA A 79 10.47 -1.10 10.37
N ASN A 80 10.57 -1.97 9.40
CA ASN A 80 11.83 -2.30 8.79
C ASN A 80 12.32 -1.00 8.12
N ASN A 81 13.10 -0.18 8.85
CA ASN A 81 13.52 1.16 8.45
C ASN A 81 14.55 1.14 7.30
N ALA A 82 14.84 -0.03 6.76
CA ALA A 82 15.73 -0.19 5.62
C ALA A 82 14.92 -0.13 4.32
N THR A 83 15.31 0.77 3.44
CA THR A 83 14.81 0.83 2.07
C THR A 83 15.86 0.28 1.12
N ASP A 84 15.43 -0.38 0.07
CA ASP A 84 16.26 -0.84 -1.05
C ASP A 84 15.51 -0.65 -2.38
N LYS A 85 16.11 -1.06 -3.48
CA LYS A 85 15.51 -0.92 -4.82
C LYS A 85 14.23 -1.74 -5.02
N ASP A 86 14.04 -2.81 -4.24
CA ASP A 86 12.88 -3.71 -4.34
C ASP A 86 11.78 -3.30 -3.36
N ASN A 87 12.16 -2.56 -2.29
CA ASN A 87 11.26 -1.96 -1.29
C ASN A 87 11.63 -0.48 -1.09
N PRO A 88 11.31 0.38 -2.06
CA PRO A 88 11.81 1.74 -2.09
C PRO A 88 11.16 2.68 -1.07
N VAL A 89 10.11 2.26 -0.37
CA VAL A 89 9.46 3.07 0.67
C VAL A 89 9.30 2.25 1.95
N ALA A 90 9.82 2.79 3.04
CA ALA A 90 9.59 2.25 4.38
C ALA A 90 8.72 3.22 5.19
N LEU A 91 7.79 2.65 5.95
CA LEU A 91 6.83 3.40 6.76
C LEU A 91 7.12 3.19 8.24
N ALA A 92 7.01 4.25 9.02
CA ALA A 92 6.99 4.21 10.48
C ALA A 92 5.91 5.13 11.01
N ALA A 93 5.27 4.74 12.10
CA ALA A 93 4.23 5.53 12.72
C ALA A 93 4.48 5.68 14.22
N ARG A 94 4.12 6.85 14.76
CA ARG A 94 4.17 7.13 16.20
C ARG A 94 3.10 8.13 16.58
N ILE A 95 2.83 8.22 17.88
CA ILE A 95 1.99 9.28 18.46
C ILE A 95 2.90 10.20 19.25
N ASP A 96 2.93 11.46 18.87
CA ASP A 96 3.65 12.52 19.57
C ASP A 96 2.69 13.34 20.44
N THR A 97 3.24 14.08 21.39
CA THR A 97 2.50 15.08 22.16
C THR A 97 2.95 16.45 21.71
N ARG A 98 2.01 17.26 21.24
CA ARG A 98 2.25 18.63 20.80
C ARG A 98 2.51 19.57 21.98
N ALA A 99 3.00 20.75 21.72
CA ALA A 99 3.30 21.76 22.73
C ALA A 99 2.06 22.24 23.53
N ASP A 100 0.87 22.12 22.92
CA ASP A 100 -0.42 22.42 23.56
C ASP A 100 -0.97 21.25 24.41
N GLY A 101 -0.23 20.15 24.53
CA GLY A 101 -0.60 18.95 25.28
C GLY A 101 -1.49 17.97 24.51
N LYS A 102 -1.98 18.33 23.34
CA LYS A 102 -2.76 17.45 22.46
C LYS A 102 -1.87 16.41 21.79
N LYS A 103 -2.49 15.36 21.29
CA LYS A 103 -1.79 14.29 20.54
C LYS A 103 -1.77 14.58 19.05
N GLU A 104 -0.77 14.04 18.40
CA GLU A 104 -0.73 13.96 16.94
C GLU A 104 -0.20 12.60 16.51
N TYR A 105 -0.79 12.07 15.46
CA TYR A 105 -0.25 10.91 14.77
C TYR A 105 0.77 11.37 13.75
N VAL A 106 1.94 10.76 13.75
CA VAL A 106 3.03 11.07 12.83
C VAL A 106 3.35 9.84 12.00
N LEU A 107 3.14 9.94 10.70
CA LEU A 107 3.54 8.94 9.72
C LEU A 107 4.82 9.39 9.05
N THR A 108 5.90 8.64 9.24
CA THR A 108 7.19 8.87 8.58
C THR A 108 7.30 7.93 7.39
N MET A 109 7.56 8.48 6.22
CA MET A 109 7.87 7.74 5.00
C MET A 109 9.34 7.98 4.65
N LYS A 110 10.14 6.92 4.62
CA LYS A 110 11.52 6.95 4.14
C LYS A 110 11.55 6.42 2.72
N ILE A 111 12.02 7.24 1.79
CA ILE A 111 12.06 6.96 0.35
C ILE A 111 13.50 6.65 -0.03
N HIS A 112 13.73 5.55 -0.74
CA HIS A 112 15.05 5.13 -1.17
C HIS A 112 15.67 6.16 -2.14
N PRO A 113 16.98 6.45 -2.06
CA PRO A 113 17.64 7.37 -2.99
C PRO A 113 17.39 7.03 -4.45
N GLY A 114 17.04 8.03 -5.25
CA GLY A 114 16.65 7.87 -6.65
C GLY A 114 15.18 7.52 -6.90
N TYR A 115 14.38 7.33 -5.85
CA TYR A 115 12.93 7.14 -5.91
C TYR A 115 12.20 8.38 -5.41
N HIS A 116 10.94 8.50 -5.75
CA HIS A 116 10.02 9.54 -5.26
C HIS A 116 8.59 9.03 -5.22
N ILE A 117 7.74 9.70 -4.45
CA ILE A 117 6.29 9.49 -4.42
C ILE A 117 5.60 10.83 -4.72
N TYR A 118 4.46 10.78 -5.39
CA TYR A 118 3.82 12.00 -5.89
C TYR A 118 2.98 12.69 -4.82
N ALA A 119 3.24 14.00 -4.62
CA ALA A 119 2.50 14.88 -3.73
C ALA A 119 1.32 15.55 -4.44
N ARG A 120 1.47 15.86 -5.72
CA ARG A 120 0.44 16.39 -6.62
C ARG A 120 0.71 15.88 -8.02
N LEU A 121 -0.37 15.76 -8.80
CA LEU A 121 -0.28 15.36 -10.21
C LEU A 121 -0.98 16.39 -11.08
N ASP A 122 -0.41 16.64 -12.24
CA ASP A 122 -1.15 17.22 -13.35
C ASP A 122 -2.22 16.21 -13.80
N PRO A 123 -3.45 16.62 -14.12
CA PRO A 123 -4.49 15.70 -14.59
C PRO A 123 -4.13 14.90 -15.84
N ALA A 124 -3.15 15.35 -16.62
CA ALA A 124 -2.67 14.66 -17.80
C ALA A 124 -1.56 13.62 -17.50
N ASP A 125 -1.02 13.59 -16.28
CA ASP A 125 0.05 12.67 -15.92
C ASP A 125 -0.49 11.26 -15.67
N PRO A 126 0.18 10.21 -16.18
CA PRO A 126 -0.24 8.81 -16.04
C PRO A 126 0.19 8.18 -14.70
N TYR A 127 0.53 8.98 -13.71
CA TYR A 127 1.09 8.51 -12.45
C TYR A 127 0.00 8.34 -11.37
N ILE A 128 0.35 7.72 -10.27
CA ILE A 128 -0.53 7.49 -9.13
C ILE A 128 -0.17 8.48 -8.01
N LEU A 129 -1.17 9.25 -7.56
CA LEU A 129 -1.03 10.16 -6.44
C LEU A 129 -0.86 9.37 -5.13
N THR A 130 0.04 9.84 -4.26
CA THR A 130 0.12 9.31 -2.90
C THR A 130 -1.11 9.78 -2.10
N THR A 131 -1.90 8.81 -1.62
CA THR A 131 -3.05 9.07 -0.74
C THR A 131 -2.81 8.43 0.62
N ILE A 132 -3.26 9.09 1.68
CA ILE A 132 -3.22 8.60 3.05
C ILE A 132 -4.64 8.61 3.57
N GLU A 133 -5.17 7.42 3.82
CA GLU A 133 -6.47 7.24 4.47
C GLU A 133 -6.24 6.81 5.91
N MET A 134 -7.00 7.38 6.83
CA MET A 134 -6.88 7.09 8.26
C MET A 134 -8.21 6.63 8.83
N GLU A 135 -8.17 5.49 9.49
CA GLU A 135 -9.27 5.00 10.31
C GLU A 135 -8.96 5.25 11.78
N TYR A 136 -9.89 5.87 12.49
CA TYR A 136 -9.72 6.21 13.89
C TYR A 136 -10.47 5.21 14.78
N PRO A 137 -9.85 4.73 15.87
CA PRO A 137 -10.56 3.93 16.85
C PRO A 137 -11.63 4.75 17.57
N ALA A 138 -12.58 4.06 18.21
CA ALA A 138 -13.66 4.71 18.94
C ALA A 138 -13.12 5.68 20.01
N GLY A 139 -13.61 6.92 19.98
CA GLY A 139 -13.21 7.99 20.89
C GLY A 139 -11.96 8.77 20.45
N VAL A 140 -11.43 8.50 19.27
CA VAL A 140 -10.38 9.31 18.65
C VAL A 140 -10.94 9.96 17.39
N GLU A 141 -10.71 11.25 17.25
CA GLU A 141 -11.14 12.03 16.09
C GLU A 141 -9.99 12.94 15.62
N ALA A 142 -10.02 13.31 14.36
CA ALA A 142 -9.09 14.28 13.80
C ALA A 142 -9.38 15.68 14.38
N ASP A 143 -8.34 16.37 14.85
CA ASP A 143 -8.41 17.77 15.29
C ASP A 143 -7.88 18.68 14.17
N GLY A 144 -8.59 18.72 13.05
CA GLY A 144 -8.25 19.48 11.85
C GLY A 144 -7.62 18.68 10.71
N ASP A 145 -7.11 19.39 9.72
CA ASP A 145 -6.53 18.79 8.53
C ASP A 145 -5.14 18.19 8.79
N MET A 146 -4.81 17.17 7.99
CA MET A 146 -3.47 16.58 7.99
C MET A 146 -2.44 17.62 7.51
N ILE A 147 -1.38 17.76 8.28
CA ILE A 147 -0.24 18.62 7.93
C ILE A 147 0.66 17.86 6.98
N MET A 148 0.73 18.36 5.76
CA MET A 148 1.53 17.76 4.69
C MET A 148 2.98 18.25 4.75
N PRO A 149 3.98 17.37 4.51
CA PRO A 149 5.37 17.81 4.42
C PRO A 149 5.62 18.68 3.18
N PRO A 150 6.72 19.45 3.16
CA PRO A 150 7.13 20.17 1.96
C PRO A 150 7.48 19.19 0.83
N PHE A 151 7.17 19.56 -0.39
CA PHE A 151 7.40 18.75 -1.60
C PHE A 151 8.34 19.48 -2.58
N GLN A 152 8.91 18.71 -3.50
CA GLN A 152 9.70 19.23 -4.60
C GLN A 152 8.80 19.54 -5.79
N PRO A 153 8.74 20.79 -6.30
CA PRO A 153 7.99 21.13 -7.50
C PRO A 153 8.72 20.65 -8.76
N THR A 154 7.97 20.35 -9.80
CA THR A 154 8.48 20.17 -11.15
C THR A 154 8.17 21.39 -12.01
N SER A 155 8.50 21.35 -13.30
CA SER A 155 8.19 22.42 -14.26
C SER A 155 6.71 22.53 -14.65
N ASN A 156 5.91 21.48 -14.35
CA ASN A 156 4.46 21.43 -14.51
C ASN A 156 3.76 21.44 -13.14
N ALA A 157 2.45 21.18 -13.10
CA ALA A 157 1.68 21.16 -11.85
C ALA A 157 2.01 19.95 -10.93
N THR A 158 2.79 19.00 -11.40
CA THR A 158 3.22 17.80 -10.66
C THR A 158 4.25 18.15 -9.60
N SER A 159 4.19 17.52 -8.46
CA SER A 159 5.17 17.63 -7.38
C SER A 159 5.34 16.29 -6.66
N TYR A 160 6.47 16.11 -5.97
CA TYR A 160 6.83 14.85 -5.37
C TYR A 160 7.59 15.00 -4.05
N TYR A 161 7.59 13.92 -3.28
CA TYR A 161 8.40 13.78 -2.08
C TYR A 161 9.62 12.90 -2.35
N VAL A 162 10.72 13.20 -1.69
CA VAL A 162 11.98 12.45 -1.70
C VAL A 162 12.51 12.31 -0.28
N ASP A 163 13.51 11.46 -0.10
CA ASP A 163 14.22 11.25 1.15
C ASP A 163 13.31 10.77 2.29
N THR A 164 13.20 11.54 3.36
CA THR A 164 12.33 11.22 4.50
C THR A 164 11.34 12.35 4.71
N VAL A 165 10.06 12.02 4.74
CA VAL A 165 8.97 12.97 4.95
C VAL A 165 8.08 12.53 6.10
N GLU A 166 7.49 13.50 6.80
CA GLU A 166 6.56 13.25 7.88
C GLU A 166 5.20 13.91 7.60
N PHE A 167 4.16 13.11 7.63
CA PHE A 167 2.77 13.55 7.60
C PHE A 167 2.27 13.56 9.05
N ARG A 168 1.58 14.63 9.45
CA ARG A 168 1.13 14.80 10.82
C ARG A 168 -0.36 15.05 10.87
N GLN A 169 -1.08 14.22 11.63
CA GLN A 169 -2.50 14.35 11.85
C GLN A 169 -2.75 14.73 13.31
N PRO A 170 -3.21 15.96 13.60
CA PRO A 170 -3.68 16.34 14.92
C PRO A 170 -4.86 15.46 15.36
N LEU A 171 -4.89 15.10 16.65
CA LEU A 171 -5.91 14.25 17.27
C LEU A 171 -6.55 14.96 18.46
#